data_746d1dce6279a49543aa159da30c2310
#
_entry.id   746d1dce6279a49543aa159da30c2310
#
_cell.length_a   1.000
_cell.length_b   1.000
_cell.length_c   1.000
_cell.angle_alpha   90.00
_cell.angle_beta   90.00
_cell.angle_gamma   90.00
#
_symmetry.space_group_name_H-M   'P 1'
#
loop_
_entity.id
_entity.type
_entity.pdbx_description
1 polymer ?
#
loop_
_entity_poly.entity_id
_entity_poly.type
_entity_poly.pdbx_seq_one_letter_code
_entity_poly.pdbx_strand_id
1 'polypeptide(L)'
;FIDIFNLSNNHIMDQGPDGLSRSIENIERLEKKYFGAGQSLAESRKPVIVDINGYKVALFSYCCYSSNSESYAKLSSPGPAPLVYEYIKQDVDEYRDSVDFIIVLPHWGIEHENQPTYDQVILARRLIDIGVDAIIGTHTHTIQSFESYKGKSIYYSIGNFLMNDFQLTASDRYYWSSLNKETMLLEMSIFDGDLKFNEIFLKFNKDMLPEVVSVDSLITNIKKINTTLIYKTANLKHENYEPNLDLSLKFNGKSMQVINNSQLVSSNLTARALSIKAKL
;
A
#
# COMPACT_ATOMS: atom_id res chain seq x y z
N PHE A 1 -11.16 -12.77 -14.47
CA PHE A 1 -11.07 -13.31 -13.13
C PHE A 1 -9.68 -12.98 -12.56
N ILE A 2 -9.50 -13.13 -11.23
CA ILE A 2 -8.26 -12.76 -10.54
C ILE A 2 -7.23 -13.87 -10.72
N ASP A 3 -6.01 -13.52 -11.17
CA ASP A 3 -4.92 -14.46 -11.37
C ASP A 3 -3.79 -14.30 -10.34
N ILE A 4 -3.68 -13.10 -9.73
CA ILE A 4 -2.64 -12.78 -8.75
C ILE A 4 -3.27 -12.06 -7.56
N PHE A 5 -2.96 -12.53 -6.35
CA PHE A 5 -3.47 -11.98 -5.10
C PHE A 5 -2.37 -11.25 -4.35
N ASN A 6 -2.61 -9.96 -4.05
CA ASN A 6 -1.80 -9.23 -3.10
C ASN A 6 -2.32 -9.50 -1.68
N LEU A 7 -1.51 -10.14 -0.85
CA LEU A 7 -1.84 -10.50 0.53
C LEU A 7 -1.28 -9.53 1.57
N SER A 8 -0.52 -8.52 1.14
CA SER A 8 0.07 -7.55 2.05
C SER A 8 -0.96 -6.51 2.49
N ASN A 9 -1.71 -6.83 3.53
CA ASN A 9 -2.71 -5.92 4.13
C ASN A 9 -2.81 -6.14 5.65
N ASN A 10 -3.48 -5.21 6.33
CA ASN A 10 -3.64 -5.21 7.79
C ASN A 10 -4.56 -6.32 8.33
N HIS A 11 -5.36 -6.97 7.47
CA HIS A 11 -6.33 -7.99 7.86
C HIS A 11 -5.89 -9.43 7.55
N ILE A 12 -4.78 -9.62 6.85
CA ILE A 12 -4.34 -10.96 6.45
C ILE A 12 -4.06 -11.88 7.66
N MET A 13 -3.79 -11.29 8.82
CA MET A 13 -3.53 -12.02 10.06
C MET A 13 -4.71 -12.00 11.06
N ASP A 14 -5.90 -11.54 10.69
CA ASP A 14 -7.07 -11.49 11.60
C ASP A 14 -7.46 -12.87 12.14
N GLN A 15 -7.22 -13.92 11.37
CA GLN A 15 -7.43 -15.32 11.76
C GLN A 15 -6.12 -16.02 12.14
N GLY A 16 -5.07 -15.24 12.46
CA GLY A 16 -3.76 -15.74 12.86
C GLY A 16 -3.00 -16.50 11.77
N PRO A 17 -1.91 -17.17 12.16
CA PRO A 17 -1.06 -17.95 11.25
C PRO A 17 -1.81 -19.02 10.44
N ASP A 18 -2.75 -19.70 11.06
CA ASP A 18 -3.56 -20.74 10.40
C ASP A 18 -4.47 -20.15 9.33
N GLY A 19 -5.01 -18.94 9.57
CA GLY A 19 -5.83 -18.22 8.59
C GLY A 19 -5.02 -17.84 7.36
N LEU A 20 -3.81 -17.31 7.54
CA LEU A 20 -2.89 -17.02 6.44
C LEU A 20 -2.53 -18.29 5.67
N SER A 21 -2.14 -19.37 6.36
CA SER A 21 -1.77 -20.64 5.72
C SER A 21 -2.90 -21.17 4.84
N ARG A 22 -4.14 -21.20 5.38
CA ARG A 22 -5.32 -21.65 4.61
C ARG A 22 -5.62 -20.75 3.41
N SER A 23 -5.39 -19.44 3.53
CA SER A 23 -5.56 -18.49 2.41
C SER A 23 -4.59 -18.81 1.29
N ILE A 24 -3.31 -19.02 1.63
CA ILE A 24 -2.25 -19.40 0.68
C ILE A 24 -2.61 -20.76 0.02
N GLU A 25 -2.90 -21.79 0.78
CA GLU A 25 -3.28 -23.12 0.27
C GLU A 25 -4.46 -23.06 -0.69
N ASN A 26 -5.47 -22.24 -0.39
CA ASN A 26 -6.63 -22.07 -1.27
C ASN A 26 -6.25 -21.38 -2.59
N ILE A 27 -5.38 -20.37 -2.57
CA ILE A 27 -4.90 -19.69 -3.78
C ILE A 27 -4.10 -20.66 -4.65
N GLU A 28 -3.18 -21.42 -4.04
CA GLU A 28 -2.35 -22.42 -4.72
C GLU A 28 -3.20 -23.55 -5.33
N ARG A 29 -4.22 -24.04 -4.59
CA ARG A 29 -5.17 -25.04 -5.10
C ARG A 29 -5.95 -24.58 -6.33
N LEU A 30 -6.15 -23.25 -6.46
CA LEU A 30 -6.77 -22.65 -7.63
C LEU A 30 -5.76 -22.34 -8.74
N GLU A 31 -4.51 -22.77 -8.59
CA GLU A 31 -3.40 -22.50 -9.54
C GLU A 31 -3.18 -21.00 -9.77
N LYS A 32 -3.43 -20.19 -8.73
CA LYS A 32 -3.23 -18.76 -8.75
C LYS A 32 -1.94 -18.37 -8.03
N LYS A 33 -1.47 -17.14 -8.28
CA LYS A 33 -0.27 -16.60 -7.65
C LYS A 33 -0.64 -15.66 -6.51
N TYR A 34 0.26 -15.51 -5.55
CA TYR A 34 0.15 -14.52 -4.48
C TYR A 34 1.52 -13.91 -4.16
N PHE A 35 1.52 -12.79 -3.47
CA PHE A 35 2.72 -12.11 -2.99
C PHE A 35 2.39 -11.19 -1.81
N GLY A 36 3.42 -10.69 -1.12
CA GLY A 36 3.28 -9.70 -0.06
C GLY A 36 2.97 -10.27 1.33
N ALA A 37 2.78 -11.59 1.46
CA ALA A 37 2.73 -12.31 2.74
C ALA A 37 3.33 -13.70 2.58
N GLY A 38 3.72 -14.32 3.69
CA GLY A 38 4.33 -15.66 3.67
C GLY A 38 4.55 -16.22 5.07
N GLN A 39 5.14 -17.43 5.14
CA GLN A 39 5.42 -18.16 6.38
C GLN A 39 6.67 -17.62 7.10
N SER A 40 7.43 -16.76 6.43
CA SER A 40 8.63 -16.10 6.96
C SER A 40 8.84 -14.74 6.32
N LEU A 41 9.71 -13.91 6.89
CA LEU A 41 10.11 -12.62 6.32
C LEU A 41 10.66 -12.76 4.89
N ALA A 42 11.48 -13.76 4.65
CA ALA A 42 12.06 -14.00 3.32
C ALA A 42 10.98 -14.38 2.30
N GLU A 43 10.01 -15.20 2.70
CA GLU A 43 8.91 -15.60 1.82
C GLU A 43 7.94 -14.44 1.55
N SER A 44 7.57 -13.69 2.58
CA SER A 44 6.65 -12.56 2.44
C SER A 44 7.15 -11.46 1.48
N ARG A 45 8.47 -11.31 1.35
CA ARG A 45 9.14 -10.32 0.50
C ARG A 45 9.37 -10.79 -0.95
N LYS A 46 9.11 -12.06 -1.27
CA LYS A 46 9.28 -12.56 -2.65
C LYS A 46 8.29 -11.88 -3.60
N PRO A 47 8.77 -11.39 -4.76
CA PRO A 47 7.87 -10.83 -5.77
C PRO A 47 7.15 -11.93 -6.54
N VAL A 48 6.03 -11.57 -7.14
CA VAL A 48 5.52 -12.29 -8.31
C VAL A 48 6.09 -11.63 -9.55
N ILE A 49 6.70 -12.42 -10.42
CA ILE A 49 7.17 -11.97 -11.73
C ILE A 49 6.17 -12.41 -12.78
N VAL A 50 5.74 -11.46 -13.60
CA VAL A 50 4.83 -11.68 -14.74
C VAL A 50 5.51 -11.25 -16.02
N ASP A 51 5.20 -11.95 -17.12
CA ASP A 51 5.59 -11.56 -18.46
C ASP A 51 4.44 -10.77 -19.09
N ILE A 52 4.74 -9.58 -19.59
CA ILE A 52 3.79 -8.73 -20.31
C ILE A 52 4.45 -8.35 -21.63
N ASN A 53 4.01 -8.97 -22.71
CA ASN A 53 4.54 -8.73 -24.07
C ASN A 53 6.06 -8.91 -24.17
N GLY A 54 6.63 -9.88 -23.44
CA GLY A 54 8.06 -10.18 -23.42
C GLY A 54 8.87 -9.36 -22.40
N TYR A 55 8.23 -8.45 -21.65
CA TYR A 55 8.86 -7.72 -20.55
C TYR A 55 8.56 -8.39 -19.22
N LYS A 56 9.57 -8.60 -18.40
CA LYS A 56 9.43 -9.13 -17.02
C LYS A 56 9.11 -8.01 -16.06
N VAL A 57 7.99 -8.13 -15.39
CA VAL A 57 7.53 -7.16 -14.37
C VAL A 57 7.50 -7.85 -13.01
N ALA A 58 8.29 -7.34 -12.07
CA ALA A 58 8.26 -7.79 -10.68
C ALA A 58 7.26 -6.97 -9.87
N LEU A 59 6.34 -7.66 -9.19
CA LEU A 59 5.34 -7.07 -8.30
C LEU A 59 5.73 -7.36 -6.86
N PHE A 60 6.03 -6.32 -6.09
CA PHE A 60 6.28 -6.39 -4.64
C PHE A 60 5.15 -5.75 -3.87
N SER A 61 4.87 -6.23 -2.66
CA SER A 61 3.93 -5.57 -1.78
C SER A 61 4.38 -5.60 -0.33
N TYR A 62 4.09 -4.51 0.39
CA TYR A 62 4.50 -4.31 1.78
C TYR A 62 3.39 -3.62 2.56
N CYS A 63 3.21 -4.00 3.82
CA CYS A 63 2.22 -3.44 4.72
C CYS A 63 2.86 -2.45 5.70
N CYS A 64 2.26 -1.25 5.82
CA CYS A 64 2.76 -0.22 6.72
C CYS A 64 2.46 -0.53 8.18
N TYR A 65 3.38 -0.17 9.07
CA TYR A 65 3.24 -0.31 10.51
C TYR A 65 2.00 0.38 11.08
N SER A 66 1.64 1.53 10.54
CA SER A 66 0.44 2.26 11.00
C SER A 66 -0.86 1.53 10.71
N SER A 67 -0.86 0.63 9.72
CA SER A 67 -2.03 -0.18 9.35
C SER A 67 -2.04 -1.55 10.03
N ASN A 68 -0.86 -2.08 10.47
CA ASN A 68 -0.77 -3.39 11.11
C ASN A 68 0.37 -3.41 12.14
N SER A 69 0.08 -3.08 13.38
CA SER A 69 1.10 -2.78 14.40
C SER A 69 1.93 -3.97 14.91
N GLU A 70 1.53 -5.25 14.73
CA GLU A 70 2.20 -6.36 15.42
C GLU A 70 2.34 -7.67 14.62
N SER A 71 1.67 -7.80 13.50
CA SER A 71 1.48 -9.10 12.81
C SER A 71 2.32 -9.28 11.55
N TYR A 72 3.48 -8.63 11.47
CA TYR A 72 4.40 -8.82 10.34
C TYR A 72 5.09 -10.15 10.33
N ALA A 73 5.48 -10.58 9.14
CA ALA A 73 6.42 -11.69 8.99
C ALA A 73 7.74 -11.39 9.71
N LYS A 74 8.25 -12.39 10.45
CA LYS A 74 9.57 -12.38 11.07
C LYS A 74 10.42 -13.50 10.46
N LEU A 75 11.66 -13.64 10.89
CA LEU A 75 12.57 -14.66 10.33
C LEU A 75 11.92 -16.05 10.25
N SER A 76 11.14 -16.43 11.25
CA SER A 76 10.48 -17.75 11.34
C SER A 76 9.00 -17.63 11.77
N SER A 77 8.35 -16.55 11.47
CA SER A 77 6.93 -16.36 11.78
C SER A 77 6.20 -15.79 10.57
N PRO A 78 4.96 -16.29 10.29
CA PRO A 78 4.17 -15.84 9.16
C PRO A 78 3.64 -14.42 9.35
N GLY A 79 3.30 -13.79 8.22
CA GLY A 79 2.69 -12.48 8.19
C GLY A 79 2.90 -11.75 6.86
N PRO A 80 2.36 -10.54 6.73
CA PRO A 80 2.63 -9.66 5.60
C PRO A 80 4.06 -9.10 5.65
N ALA A 81 4.61 -8.78 4.48
CA ALA A 81 5.90 -8.13 4.36
C ALA A 81 5.84 -6.72 4.97
N PRO A 82 6.76 -6.36 5.88
CA PRO A 82 6.76 -5.03 6.48
C PRO A 82 7.26 -3.96 5.50
N LEU A 83 6.58 -2.81 5.48
CA LEU A 83 6.98 -1.64 4.69
C LEU A 83 8.18 -0.95 5.35
N VAL A 84 9.36 -1.49 5.12
CA VAL A 84 10.65 -0.97 5.62
C VAL A 84 11.53 -0.64 4.43
N TYR A 85 12.01 0.60 4.36
CA TYR A 85 12.79 1.09 3.22
C TYR A 85 14.00 0.22 2.89
N GLU A 86 14.75 -0.20 3.91
CA GLU A 86 15.95 -1.03 3.76
C GLU A 86 15.63 -2.41 3.16
N TYR A 87 14.49 -2.99 3.52
CA TYR A 87 14.03 -4.25 2.93
C TYR A 87 13.65 -4.06 1.47
N ILE A 88 12.91 -3.00 1.17
CA ILE A 88 12.51 -2.70 -0.22
C ILE A 88 13.75 -2.42 -1.07
N LYS A 89 14.72 -1.66 -0.52
CA LYS A 89 15.98 -1.39 -1.23
C LYS A 89 16.74 -2.68 -1.53
N GLN A 90 16.88 -3.59 -0.56
CA GLN A 90 17.51 -4.89 -0.77
C GLN A 90 16.80 -5.70 -1.86
N ASP A 91 15.46 -5.73 -1.82
CA ASP A 91 14.66 -6.45 -2.81
C ASP A 91 14.79 -5.83 -4.21
N VAL A 92 14.79 -4.50 -4.31
CA VAL A 92 15.02 -3.78 -5.58
C VAL A 92 16.43 -4.08 -6.10
N ASP A 93 17.46 -3.97 -5.26
CA ASP A 93 18.85 -4.27 -5.64
C ASP A 93 19.00 -5.72 -6.12
N GLU A 94 18.34 -6.69 -5.47
CA GLU A 94 18.40 -8.12 -5.83
C GLU A 94 17.78 -8.43 -7.19
N TYR A 95 16.65 -7.78 -7.52
CA TYR A 95 15.88 -8.14 -8.71
C TYR A 95 16.12 -7.23 -9.91
N ARG A 96 16.69 -6.03 -9.71
CA ARG A 96 16.76 -4.98 -10.75
C ARG A 96 17.37 -5.44 -12.08
N ASP A 97 18.44 -6.23 -12.02
CA ASP A 97 19.16 -6.70 -13.23
C ASP A 97 18.46 -7.90 -13.90
N SER A 98 17.46 -8.50 -13.25
CA SER A 98 16.77 -9.71 -13.74
C SER A 98 15.37 -9.43 -14.32
N VAL A 99 14.85 -8.20 -14.16
CA VAL A 99 13.53 -7.78 -14.61
C VAL A 99 13.57 -6.42 -15.31
N ASP A 100 12.61 -6.18 -16.19
CA ASP A 100 12.51 -4.92 -16.92
C ASP A 100 11.86 -3.83 -16.05
N PHE A 101 10.85 -4.19 -15.27
CA PHE A 101 10.12 -3.26 -14.41
C PHE A 101 9.93 -3.81 -13.00
N ILE A 102 9.99 -2.91 -12.01
CA ILE A 102 9.67 -3.18 -10.62
C ILE A 102 8.50 -2.28 -10.20
N ILE A 103 7.40 -2.90 -9.76
CA ILE A 103 6.23 -2.21 -9.24
C ILE A 103 6.08 -2.54 -7.76
N VAL A 104 5.96 -1.51 -6.93
CA VAL A 104 5.71 -1.66 -5.49
C VAL A 104 4.26 -1.30 -5.18
N LEU A 105 3.57 -2.20 -4.47
CA LEU A 105 2.18 -2.05 -4.05
C LEU A 105 2.11 -1.92 -2.52
N PRO A 106 2.31 -0.71 -1.96
CA PRO A 106 2.26 -0.51 -0.51
C PRO A 106 0.82 -0.45 0.01
N HIS A 107 0.57 -1.11 1.14
CA HIS A 107 -0.65 -0.99 1.92
C HIS A 107 -0.39 -0.01 3.07
N TRP A 108 -0.79 1.26 2.91
CA TRP A 108 -0.33 2.37 3.72
C TRP A 108 -1.31 3.55 3.81
N GLY A 109 -0.97 4.54 4.63
CA GLY A 109 -1.74 5.78 4.77
C GLY A 109 -2.68 5.76 5.97
N ILE A 110 -3.68 6.62 5.93
CA ILE A 110 -4.70 6.76 6.97
C ILE A 110 -6.05 6.41 6.35
N GLU A 111 -6.79 5.49 6.99
CA GLU A 111 -8.13 5.09 6.53
C GLU A 111 -9.06 6.30 6.38
N HIS A 112 -9.83 6.28 5.31
CA HIS A 112 -10.83 7.28 4.93
C HIS A 112 -10.27 8.67 4.56
N GLU A 113 -8.96 8.84 4.54
CA GLU A 113 -8.32 10.07 4.07
C GLU A 113 -8.08 10.03 2.56
N ASN A 114 -8.56 11.04 1.84
CA ASN A 114 -8.43 11.14 0.39
C ASN A 114 -7.19 11.94 -0.08
N GLN A 115 -6.32 12.30 0.86
CA GLN A 115 -5.02 12.94 0.55
C GLN A 115 -3.88 12.11 1.14
N PRO A 116 -2.79 11.92 0.40
CA PRO A 116 -1.63 11.22 0.93
C PRO A 116 -1.01 12.01 2.08
N THR A 117 -0.48 11.29 3.04
CA THR A 117 0.33 11.87 4.10
C THR A 117 1.69 12.31 3.56
N TYR A 118 2.36 13.19 4.30
CA TYR A 118 3.73 13.60 4.01
C TYR A 118 4.67 12.39 3.89
N ASP A 119 4.57 11.42 4.80
CA ASP A 119 5.43 10.23 4.83
C ASP A 119 5.20 9.33 3.60
N GLN A 120 3.95 9.20 3.12
CA GLN A 120 3.66 8.49 1.87
C GLN A 120 4.39 9.16 0.70
N VAL A 121 4.33 10.50 0.60
CA VAL A 121 4.96 11.24 -0.50
C VAL A 121 6.48 11.08 -0.49
N ILE A 122 7.11 11.25 0.68
CA ILE A 122 8.57 11.11 0.81
C ILE A 122 9.01 9.67 0.49
N LEU A 123 8.36 8.68 1.08
CA LEU A 123 8.70 7.29 0.85
C LEU A 123 8.54 6.90 -0.61
N ALA A 124 7.40 7.27 -1.23
CA ALA A 124 7.16 6.98 -2.64
C ALA A 124 8.28 7.48 -3.55
N ARG A 125 8.69 8.73 -3.37
CA ARG A 125 9.75 9.34 -4.19
C ARG A 125 11.10 8.69 -3.94
N ARG A 126 11.43 8.37 -2.69
CA ARG A 126 12.66 7.62 -2.36
C ARG A 126 12.66 6.23 -3.01
N LEU A 127 11.51 5.55 -3.09
CA LEU A 127 11.41 4.26 -3.77
C LEU A 127 11.63 4.40 -5.28
N ILE A 128 11.09 5.44 -5.91
CA ILE A 128 11.40 5.74 -7.32
C ILE A 128 12.91 6.03 -7.49
N ASP A 129 13.52 6.77 -6.57
CA ASP A 129 14.95 7.13 -6.64
C ASP A 129 15.89 5.92 -6.55
N ILE A 130 15.47 4.82 -5.95
CA ILE A 130 16.24 3.56 -5.90
C ILE A 130 15.91 2.59 -7.03
N GLY A 131 15.06 2.98 -8.00
CA GLY A 131 14.81 2.18 -9.20
C GLY A 131 13.46 1.48 -9.27
N VAL A 132 12.48 1.85 -8.40
CA VAL A 132 11.08 1.42 -8.57
C VAL A 132 10.47 2.17 -9.76
N ASP A 133 9.75 1.45 -10.63
CA ASP A 133 9.19 2.00 -11.87
C ASP A 133 7.77 2.52 -11.71
N ALA A 134 7.00 1.99 -10.76
CA ALA A 134 5.69 2.52 -10.40
C ALA A 134 5.30 2.15 -8.97
N ILE A 135 4.43 2.96 -8.36
CA ILE A 135 3.87 2.71 -7.03
C ILE A 135 2.35 2.74 -7.12
N ILE A 136 1.70 1.70 -6.57
CA ILE A 136 0.24 1.56 -6.55
C ILE A 136 -0.20 1.26 -5.12
N GLY A 137 -0.58 2.31 -4.40
CA GLY A 137 -0.98 2.22 -2.99
C GLY A 137 -2.43 1.77 -2.78
N THR A 138 -2.68 1.23 -1.59
CA THR A 138 -3.99 0.80 -1.08
C THR A 138 -4.14 1.13 0.40
N HIS A 139 -5.16 0.64 1.09
CA HIS A 139 -5.45 0.76 2.52
C HIS A 139 -6.45 1.85 2.89
N THR A 140 -6.36 3.04 2.30
CA THR A 140 -7.16 4.18 2.78
C THR A 140 -8.66 4.05 2.49
N HIS A 141 -9.06 3.06 1.70
CA HIS A 141 -10.44 2.85 1.23
C HIS A 141 -11.01 4.03 0.43
N THR A 142 -10.17 4.95 0.00
CA THR A 142 -10.51 6.12 -0.82
C THR A 142 -9.52 6.25 -1.96
N ILE A 143 -9.91 6.84 -3.06
CA ILE A 143 -8.94 7.30 -4.05
C ILE A 143 -8.15 8.45 -3.43
N GLN A 144 -6.83 8.35 -3.42
CA GLN A 144 -5.94 9.47 -3.14
C GLN A 144 -5.40 10.04 -4.45
N SER A 145 -4.72 11.19 -4.37
CA SER A 145 -4.06 11.77 -5.53
C SER A 145 -3.01 10.83 -6.13
N PHE A 146 -2.63 11.13 -7.34
CA PHE A 146 -1.50 10.50 -8.02
C PHE A 146 -0.62 11.56 -8.68
N GLU A 147 0.64 11.21 -8.91
CA GLU A 147 1.60 12.10 -9.55
C GLU A 147 2.55 11.35 -10.48
N SER A 148 3.22 12.11 -11.34
CA SER A 148 4.40 11.64 -12.06
C SER A 148 5.64 12.25 -11.42
N TYR A 149 6.52 11.40 -10.91
CA TYR A 149 7.81 11.80 -10.35
C TYR A 149 8.95 11.19 -11.16
N LYS A 150 9.81 12.01 -11.72
CA LYS A 150 10.88 11.57 -12.63
C LYS A 150 10.39 10.69 -13.79
N GLY A 151 9.18 10.97 -14.30
CA GLY A 151 8.55 10.21 -15.37
C GLY A 151 7.91 8.88 -14.93
N LYS A 152 7.95 8.54 -13.65
CA LYS A 152 7.34 7.31 -13.09
C LYS A 152 6.02 7.66 -12.39
N SER A 153 5.06 6.73 -12.48
CA SER A 153 3.72 6.93 -11.91
C SER A 153 3.66 6.52 -10.44
N ILE A 154 3.06 7.38 -9.62
CA ILE A 154 2.79 7.13 -8.20
C ILE A 154 1.30 7.32 -7.95
N TYR A 155 0.59 6.24 -7.65
CA TYR A 155 -0.80 6.22 -7.20
C TYR A 155 -0.81 5.97 -5.70
N TYR A 156 -1.14 6.98 -4.90
CA TYR A 156 -1.05 6.87 -3.43
C TYR A 156 -2.10 5.94 -2.83
N SER A 157 -3.32 5.91 -3.38
CA SER A 157 -4.32 4.87 -3.15
C SER A 157 -5.33 4.83 -4.29
N ILE A 158 -5.71 3.63 -4.69
CA ILE A 158 -6.69 3.40 -5.76
C ILE A 158 -8.11 3.15 -5.24
N GLY A 159 -8.33 3.14 -3.93
CA GLY A 159 -9.64 2.89 -3.31
C GLY A 159 -10.01 1.40 -3.22
N ASN A 160 -11.31 1.14 -3.05
CA ASN A 160 -11.87 -0.21 -2.93
C ASN A 160 -12.27 -0.75 -4.30
N PHE A 161 -11.98 -2.02 -4.60
CA PHE A 161 -12.49 -2.62 -5.84
C PHE A 161 -13.85 -3.30 -5.66
N LEU A 162 -13.99 -4.12 -4.62
CA LEU A 162 -15.24 -4.82 -4.31
C LEU A 162 -15.40 -4.89 -2.80
N MET A 163 -16.30 -4.08 -2.27
CA MET A 163 -16.55 -3.97 -0.83
C MET A 163 -18.03 -3.81 -0.59
N ASN A 164 -18.62 -4.69 0.21
CA ASN A 164 -20.00 -4.58 0.64
C ASN A 164 -20.09 -3.90 2.02
N ASP A 165 -21.23 -3.26 2.29
CA ASP A 165 -21.59 -2.92 3.66
C ASP A 165 -21.64 -4.21 4.49
N PHE A 166 -21.17 -4.17 5.72
CA PHE A 166 -21.07 -5.40 6.53
C PHE A 166 -21.67 -5.23 7.93
N GLN A 167 -22.12 -6.36 8.49
CA GLN A 167 -22.69 -6.42 9.83
C GLN A 167 -21.56 -6.44 10.85
N LEU A 168 -21.53 -5.48 11.76
CA LEU A 168 -20.58 -5.43 12.87
C LEU A 168 -21.05 -6.25 14.05
N THR A 169 -22.33 -6.08 14.42
CA THR A 169 -23.00 -6.81 15.50
C THR A 169 -24.42 -7.19 15.06
N ALA A 170 -25.18 -7.86 15.90
CA ALA A 170 -26.58 -8.19 15.60
C ALA A 170 -27.44 -6.93 15.32
N SER A 171 -27.09 -5.80 15.92
CA SER A 171 -27.82 -4.53 15.81
C SER A 171 -27.16 -3.50 14.91
N ASP A 172 -25.83 -3.58 14.68
CA ASP A 172 -25.04 -2.55 14.02
C ASP A 172 -24.51 -2.99 12.68
N ARG A 173 -24.74 -2.18 11.64
CA ARG A 173 -24.22 -2.38 10.31
C ARG A 173 -23.29 -1.22 9.93
N TYR A 174 -22.15 -1.56 9.38
CA TYR A 174 -21.21 -0.58 8.82
C TYR A 174 -21.61 -0.24 7.40
N TYR A 175 -21.68 1.06 7.11
CA TYR A 175 -21.95 1.59 5.79
C TYR A 175 -20.76 2.38 5.29
N TRP A 176 -20.32 2.07 4.09
CA TRP A 176 -19.27 2.82 3.44
C TRP A 176 -19.74 4.22 3.06
N SER A 177 -18.92 5.22 3.33
CA SER A 177 -19.19 6.61 2.93
C SER A 177 -19.22 6.75 1.41
N SER A 178 -19.73 7.88 0.92
CA SER A 178 -19.73 8.14 -0.52
C SER A 178 -18.33 8.19 -1.13
N LEU A 179 -17.32 8.65 -0.37
CA LEU A 179 -15.91 8.65 -0.79
C LEU A 179 -15.34 7.24 -0.90
N ASN A 180 -15.72 6.36 0.01
CA ASN A 180 -15.27 4.96 0.00
C ASN A 180 -15.91 4.13 -1.13
N LYS A 181 -16.97 4.65 -1.74
CA LYS A 181 -17.67 4.03 -2.88
C LYS A 181 -17.10 4.46 -4.23
N GLU A 182 -16.04 5.23 -4.23
CA GLU A 182 -15.29 5.61 -5.43
C GLU A 182 -13.99 4.85 -5.48
N THR A 183 -13.64 4.34 -6.65
CA THR A 183 -12.43 3.56 -6.87
C THR A 183 -11.86 3.76 -8.26
N MET A 184 -10.66 3.28 -8.45
CA MET A 184 -9.93 3.34 -9.71
C MET A 184 -9.35 1.96 -10.03
N LEU A 185 -9.57 1.51 -11.27
CA LEU A 185 -8.78 0.44 -11.86
C LEU A 185 -7.64 1.05 -12.67
N LEU A 186 -6.52 0.38 -12.66
CA LEU A 186 -5.37 0.74 -13.49
C LEU A 186 -5.17 -0.35 -14.54
N GLU A 187 -5.36 0.02 -15.79
CA GLU A 187 -4.95 -0.82 -16.90
C GLU A 187 -3.49 -0.53 -17.23
N MET A 188 -2.64 -1.52 -17.01
CA MET A 188 -1.19 -1.41 -17.25
C MET A 188 -0.84 -1.93 -18.64
N SER A 189 -0.06 -1.19 -19.37
CA SER A 189 0.49 -1.59 -20.66
C SER A 189 1.97 -1.23 -20.77
N ILE A 190 2.70 -1.98 -21.61
CA ILE A 190 4.09 -1.68 -21.94
C ILE A 190 4.15 -1.48 -23.46
N PHE A 191 4.58 -0.28 -23.86
CA PHE A 191 4.70 0.08 -25.26
C PHE A 191 6.04 0.78 -25.50
N ASP A 192 6.83 0.30 -26.46
CA ASP A 192 8.19 0.77 -26.80
C ASP A 192 9.14 0.86 -25.58
N GLY A 193 9.01 -0.07 -24.64
CA GLY A 193 9.81 -0.08 -23.41
C GLY A 193 9.34 0.88 -22.32
N ASP A 194 8.23 1.57 -22.51
CA ASP A 194 7.63 2.46 -21.53
C ASP A 194 6.43 1.82 -20.83
N LEU A 195 6.44 1.87 -19.50
CA LEU A 195 5.33 1.45 -18.67
C LEU A 195 4.28 2.57 -18.61
N LYS A 196 3.04 2.26 -19.00
CA LYS A 196 1.93 3.19 -19.05
C LYS A 196 0.72 2.68 -18.29
N PHE A 197 -0.05 3.59 -17.73
CA PHE A 197 -1.29 3.31 -17.04
C PHE A 197 -2.43 4.11 -17.65
N ASN A 198 -3.60 3.46 -17.77
CA ASN A 198 -4.86 4.08 -18.11
C ASN A 198 -5.78 3.95 -16.90
N GLU A 199 -6.28 5.08 -16.39
CA GLU A 199 -7.14 5.14 -15.22
C GLU A 199 -8.60 4.94 -15.63
N ILE A 200 -9.24 3.93 -15.07
CA ILE A 200 -10.67 3.65 -15.23
C ILE A 200 -11.36 3.91 -13.90
N PHE A 201 -12.14 4.99 -13.83
CA PHE A 201 -12.83 5.37 -12.59
C PHE A 201 -14.15 4.63 -12.46
N LEU A 202 -14.42 4.16 -11.24
CA LEU A 202 -15.61 3.40 -10.90
C LEU A 202 -16.29 4.01 -9.67
N LYS A 203 -17.62 3.84 -9.61
CA LYS A 203 -18.41 4.17 -8.43
C LYS A 203 -19.37 3.03 -8.13
N PHE A 204 -19.48 2.67 -6.85
CA PHE A 204 -20.45 1.65 -6.45
C PHE A 204 -21.88 2.21 -6.51
N ASN A 205 -22.75 1.48 -7.19
CA ASN A 205 -24.17 1.76 -7.24
C ASN A 205 -24.89 1.37 -5.94
N LYS A 206 -26.23 1.50 -5.92
CA LYS A 206 -27.06 1.14 -4.76
C LYS A 206 -26.96 -0.35 -4.36
N ASP A 207 -26.62 -1.21 -5.29
CA ASP A 207 -26.48 -2.67 -5.08
C ASP A 207 -25.01 -3.04 -4.76
N MET A 208 -24.16 -2.05 -4.47
CA MET A 208 -22.72 -2.18 -4.19
C MET A 208 -21.94 -2.87 -5.32
N LEU A 209 -22.39 -2.67 -6.57
CA LEU A 209 -21.66 -3.09 -7.77
C LEU A 209 -20.91 -1.90 -8.37
N PRO A 210 -19.65 -2.07 -8.78
CA PRO A 210 -18.88 -0.99 -9.39
C PRO A 210 -19.36 -0.71 -10.82
N GLU A 211 -19.59 0.55 -11.15
CA GLU A 211 -19.95 1.04 -12.47
C GLU A 211 -18.91 2.04 -12.95
N VAL A 212 -18.54 1.97 -14.24
CA VAL A 212 -17.61 2.92 -14.85
C VAL A 212 -18.26 4.30 -14.91
N VAL A 213 -17.53 5.29 -14.46
CA VAL A 213 -17.97 6.69 -14.42
C VAL A 213 -16.92 7.62 -14.99
N SER A 214 -17.35 8.83 -15.39
CA SER A 214 -16.40 9.89 -15.75
C SER A 214 -15.70 10.45 -14.50
N VAL A 215 -14.46 10.89 -14.63
CA VAL A 215 -13.70 11.51 -13.53
C VAL A 215 -14.41 12.72 -12.93
N ASP A 216 -15.20 13.45 -13.74
CA ASP A 216 -15.92 14.64 -13.29
C ASP A 216 -17.16 14.31 -12.43
N SER A 217 -17.62 13.05 -12.43
CA SER A 217 -18.72 12.56 -11.58
C SER A 217 -18.29 12.09 -10.20
N LEU A 218 -16.97 12.03 -9.94
CA LEU A 218 -16.45 11.65 -8.64
C LEU A 218 -16.61 12.78 -7.63
N ILE A 219 -16.99 12.42 -6.39
CA ILE A 219 -16.98 13.32 -5.23
C ILE A 219 -15.55 13.64 -4.84
N THR A 220 -14.68 12.63 -4.91
CA THR A 220 -13.24 12.80 -4.78
C THR A 220 -12.75 13.67 -5.92
N ASN A 221 -12.64 14.98 -5.67
CA ASN A 221 -12.17 15.89 -6.70
C ASN A 221 -10.66 15.73 -6.88
N ILE A 222 -10.26 14.70 -7.61
CA ILE A 222 -8.86 14.34 -7.88
C ILE A 222 -8.08 15.53 -8.45
N LYS A 223 -8.73 16.39 -9.26
CA LYS A 223 -8.14 17.61 -9.81
C LYS A 223 -7.88 18.69 -8.75
N LYS A 224 -8.60 18.65 -7.61
CA LYS A 224 -8.44 19.60 -6.49
C LYS A 224 -7.52 19.08 -5.39
N ILE A 225 -7.15 17.80 -5.42
CA ILE A 225 -6.17 17.28 -4.48
C ILE A 225 -4.83 17.97 -4.81
N ASN A 226 -4.43 18.87 -3.93
CA ASN A 226 -3.29 19.75 -4.19
C ASN A 226 -1.97 19.02 -3.85
N THR A 227 -1.60 18.04 -4.66
CA THR A 227 -0.30 17.38 -4.60
C THR A 227 0.84 18.41 -4.62
N THR A 228 0.64 19.56 -5.27
CA THR A 228 1.65 20.62 -5.33
C THR A 228 1.95 21.19 -3.95
N LEU A 229 0.97 21.31 -3.06
CA LEU A 229 1.20 21.84 -1.71
C LEU A 229 1.91 20.79 -0.84
N ILE A 230 1.45 19.54 -0.87
CA ILE A 230 2.12 18.40 -0.20
C ILE A 230 3.55 18.27 -0.75
N TYR A 231 3.71 18.41 -2.06
CA TYR A 231 4.98 18.39 -2.77
C TYR A 231 5.92 19.49 -2.31
N LYS A 232 5.46 20.75 -2.25
CA LYS A 232 6.29 21.87 -1.79
C LYS A 232 6.68 21.71 -0.33
N THR A 233 5.77 21.28 0.52
CA THR A 233 6.04 21.03 1.94
C THR A 233 7.03 19.88 2.13
N ALA A 234 6.91 18.82 1.34
CA ALA A 234 7.83 17.70 1.32
C ALA A 234 9.23 18.12 0.88
N ASN A 235 9.33 18.88 -0.23
CA ASN A 235 10.63 19.36 -0.73
C ASN A 235 11.31 20.37 0.21
N LEU A 236 10.55 21.29 0.80
CA LEU A 236 11.10 22.24 1.77
C LEU A 236 11.68 21.57 3.02
N LYS A 237 11.14 20.40 3.39
CA LYS A 237 11.65 19.63 4.52
C LYS A 237 12.75 18.65 4.14
N HIS A 238 12.83 18.25 2.86
CA HIS A 238 13.82 17.28 2.39
C HIS A 238 15.26 17.83 2.43
N GLU A 239 15.44 19.14 2.30
CA GLU A 239 16.77 19.77 2.41
C GLU A 239 17.36 19.70 3.83
N ASN A 240 16.49 19.41 4.86
CA ASN A 240 16.88 19.34 6.27
C ASN A 240 16.30 18.14 7.00
N TYR A 241 15.66 17.20 6.31
CA TYR A 241 14.93 16.08 6.90
C TYR A 241 15.41 14.79 6.28
N GLU A 242 16.24 14.07 7.02
CA GLU A 242 16.37 12.63 6.85
C GLU A 242 15.09 12.02 7.44
N PRO A 243 14.14 11.48 6.63
CA PRO A 243 13.00 10.79 7.19
C PRO A 243 13.55 9.62 7.99
N ASN A 244 13.29 9.63 9.28
CA ASN A 244 13.66 8.53 10.15
C ASN A 244 12.70 7.37 9.92
N LEU A 245 12.80 6.78 8.73
CA LEU A 245 12.18 5.50 8.37
C LEU A 245 12.96 4.32 8.98
N ASP A 246 14.05 4.58 9.69
CA ASP A 246 14.64 3.68 10.65
C ASP A 246 13.74 3.59 11.88
N LEU A 247 12.58 2.99 11.67
CA LEU A 247 11.88 2.29 12.73
C LEU A 247 12.72 1.06 13.08
N SER A 248 13.85 1.28 13.74
CA SER A 248 14.57 0.18 14.37
C SER A 248 13.66 -0.35 15.48
N LEU A 249 12.92 -1.40 15.15
CA LEU A 249 12.07 -2.13 16.08
C LEU A 249 12.98 -2.82 17.08
N LYS A 250 13.33 -2.13 18.18
CA LYS A 250 14.00 -2.78 19.31
C LYS A 250 12.95 -3.46 20.17
N PHE A 251 12.91 -4.76 20.10
CA PHE A 251 12.12 -5.58 21.01
C PHE A 251 12.78 -5.62 22.38
N ASN A 252 12.21 -4.94 23.35
CA ASN A 252 12.49 -5.16 24.78
C ASN A 252 11.44 -6.11 25.33
N GLY A 253 11.60 -7.40 25.12
CA GLY A 253 10.90 -8.52 25.79
C GLY A 253 9.41 -8.46 26.08
N LYS A 254 8.78 -7.30 26.13
CA LYS A 254 7.32 -7.13 26.41
C LYS A 254 6.65 -5.90 25.80
N SER A 255 7.38 -5.00 25.13
CA SER A 255 6.79 -3.86 24.43
C SER A 255 7.65 -3.39 23.29
N MET A 256 7.04 -3.08 22.18
CA MET A 256 7.70 -2.46 21.05
C MET A 256 7.84 -0.96 21.34
N GLN A 257 9.06 -0.47 21.52
CA GLN A 257 9.32 0.96 21.57
C GLN A 257 9.77 1.43 20.20
N VAL A 258 9.00 2.35 19.63
CA VAL A 258 9.45 3.14 18.48
C VAL A 258 10.42 4.18 19.01
N ILE A 259 11.71 3.99 18.80
CA ILE A 259 12.71 4.99 19.15
C ILE A 259 12.85 5.93 17.97
N ASN A 260 12.30 7.12 18.12
CA ASN A 260 12.47 8.18 17.15
C ASN A 260 13.78 8.92 17.47
N ASN A 261 14.79 8.79 16.63
CA ASN A 261 16.10 9.44 16.82
C ASN A 261 16.15 10.88 16.29
N SER A 262 15.05 11.43 15.79
CA SER A 262 14.97 12.82 15.37
C SER A 262 14.16 13.65 16.36
N GLN A 263 14.76 14.66 16.89
CA GLN A 263 14.03 15.76 17.48
C GLN A 263 13.12 16.39 16.42
N LEU A 264 11.82 16.46 16.72
CA LEU A 264 10.80 17.20 15.96
C LEU A 264 10.31 16.55 14.66
N VAL A 265 9.51 15.52 14.79
CA VAL A 265 8.37 15.35 13.89
C VAL A 265 7.14 15.86 14.60
N SER A 266 6.34 16.64 13.89
CA SER A 266 5.16 17.30 14.44
C SER A 266 4.32 16.30 15.25
N SER A 267 4.07 16.63 16.48
CA SER A 267 3.39 15.89 17.53
C SER A 267 2.02 15.31 17.18
N ASN A 268 1.49 15.55 15.99
CA ASN A 268 0.13 15.18 15.63
C ASN A 268 -0.03 13.74 15.11
N LEU A 269 0.96 13.19 14.42
CA LEU A 269 0.90 11.80 13.93
C LEU A 269 1.25 10.81 15.05
N THR A 270 2.27 11.13 15.86
CA THR A 270 2.67 10.32 17.02
C THR A 270 1.59 10.33 18.08
N ALA A 271 0.91 11.46 18.31
CA ALA A 271 -0.18 11.57 19.26
C ALA A 271 -1.45 10.81 18.80
N ARG A 272 -1.75 10.74 17.49
CA ARG A 272 -2.87 9.94 16.99
C ARG A 272 -2.59 8.44 17.04
N ALA A 273 -1.40 8.01 16.68
CA ALA A 273 -1.00 6.60 16.81
C ALA A 273 -0.98 6.16 18.30
N LEU A 274 -0.57 7.04 19.20
CA LEU A 274 -0.59 6.78 20.65
C LEU A 274 -2.00 6.89 21.26
N SER A 275 -2.90 7.74 20.72
CA SER A 275 -4.28 7.85 21.21
C SER A 275 -5.14 6.63 20.83
N ILE A 276 -4.80 5.93 19.77
CA ILE A 276 -5.43 4.65 19.40
C ILE A 276 -5.02 3.55 20.40
N LYS A 277 -3.79 3.57 20.90
CA LYS A 277 -3.35 2.64 21.97
C LYS A 277 -4.01 2.86 23.34
N ALA A 278 -4.51 4.04 23.62
CA ALA A 278 -5.15 4.36 24.90
C ALA A 278 -6.65 4.02 24.94
N LYS A 279 -7.23 3.49 23.85
CA LYS A 279 -8.67 3.16 23.75
C LYS A 279 -8.97 1.69 23.41
N LEU A 280 -7.94 0.81 23.47
CA LEU A 280 -8.11 -0.64 23.36
C LEU A 280 -7.78 -1.29 24.75
#